data_e4b0105496806d56249038d4ab51b613
#
_entry.id   e4b0105496806d56249038d4ab51b613
#
_cell.length_a   1.000
_cell.length_b   1.000
_cell.length_c   1.000
_cell.angle_alpha   90.00
_cell.angle_beta   90.00
_cell.angle_gamma   90.00
#
_symmetry.space_group_name_H-M   'P 1'
#
loop_
_entity.id
_entity.type
_entity.pdbx_description
1 polymer ?
#
loop_
_entity_poly.entity_id
_entity_poly.type
_entity_poly.pdbx_seq_one_letter_code
_entity_poly.pdbx_strand_id
1 'polypeptide(L)'
;MDIHLVIRGTRLIDGTRPDPIPSADVMIGRDGRIVAVGPTGSSPLPPGAPTLDAAGMTLLPGLIDGHVHLAWDKSLYTAYSSKDYTARLRLRDTERQLVRAGHYAQLALAAGVTTLRDCGADDFSILALRDAINAGQCIGPRILSGGRPITTTAGHIYSDWGVDSVEEIKKAVRLVAGKDVDFVKLIVSGGTTTPGTNITRSQYSLEEVRTAVADAHRLGLPVVVHAISTDSIGLAAEAGVDTIEHCSWIGPDPKTTVTDLTAVEAMARNGVRVDHAIIPRPYLFPDEGNPEPTAEERWWLNMLKVRWPFLHTMREQGVIVFLGTDAAFGPWPGTACWPGFQEMARAIEVLVRWAAFSPMDAIRLATGEAARGIGLDREIGTIQPGKRADLILLARDPLQDIRALRQVALVFRDGRLVARQGQIVLDGGLDAALAGC
;
A
#
# COMPACT_ATOMS: atom_id res chain seq x y z
N MET A 1 20.26 -26.00 -11.92
CA MET A 1 19.83 -24.76 -11.25
C MET A 1 20.15 -24.89 -9.79
N ASP A 2 20.72 -23.87 -9.18
CA ASP A 2 21.10 -23.90 -7.77
C ASP A 2 19.87 -23.47 -6.93
N ILE A 3 19.16 -24.45 -6.37
CA ILE A 3 17.96 -24.23 -5.57
C ILE A 3 18.36 -23.93 -4.14
N HIS A 4 17.86 -22.82 -3.60
CA HIS A 4 18.09 -22.39 -2.22
C HIS A 4 17.06 -23.00 -1.26
N LEU A 5 15.79 -23.09 -1.69
CA LEU A 5 14.67 -23.55 -0.87
C LEU A 5 13.59 -24.18 -1.73
N VAL A 6 13.00 -25.27 -1.24
CA VAL A 6 11.73 -25.83 -1.74
C VAL A 6 10.66 -25.70 -0.68
N ILE A 7 9.54 -25.01 -0.97
CA ILE A 7 8.34 -25.02 -0.15
C ILE A 7 7.42 -26.09 -0.73
N ARG A 8 7.11 -27.13 0.06
CA ARG A 8 6.49 -28.35 -0.46
C ARG A 8 5.10 -28.59 0.12
N GLY A 9 4.20 -29.11 -0.72
CA GLY A 9 2.90 -29.65 -0.30
C GLY A 9 1.87 -28.60 0.12
N THR A 10 2.14 -27.33 -0.14
CA THR A 10 1.28 -26.23 0.30
C THR A 10 0.04 -26.06 -0.59
N ARG A 11 -1.10 -25.67 -0.01
CA ARG A 11 -2.19 -25.06 -0.77
C ARG A 11 -1.70 -23.72 -1.34
N LEU A 12 -1.80 -23.53 -2.66
CA LEU A 12 -1.22 -22.37 -3.32
C LEU A 12 -2.27 -21.43 -3.90
N ILE A 13 -2.28 -20.19 -3.45
CA ILE A 13 -2.95 -19.04 -4.05
C ILE A 13 -1.89 -18.26 -4.82
N ASP A 14 -1.74 -18.49 -6.12
CA ASP A 14 -0.65 -17.89 -6.91
C ASP A 14 -0.91 -16.46 -7.37
N GLY A 15 -2.11 -15.92 -7.12
CA GLY A 15 -2.53 -14.57 -7.53
C GLY A 15 -2.98 -14.46 -8.99
N THR A 16 -2.90 -15.52 -9.79
CA THR A 16 -3.27 -15.51 -11.22
C THR A 16 -4.52 -16.33 -11.52
N ARG A 17 -4.67 -17.49 -10.88
CA ARG A 17 -5.75 -18.45 -11.12
C ARG A 17 -6.99 -18.10 -10.32
N PRO A 18 -8.21 -18.38 -10.85
CA PRO A 18 -9.45 -18.23 -10.09
C PRO A 18 -9.48 -19.15 -8.87
N ASP A 19 -8.94 -20.38 -9.02
CA ASP A 19 -8.93 -21.42 -7.99
C ASP A 19 -7.50 -21.70 -7.50
N PRO A 20 -7.32 -21.98 -6.20
CA PRO A 20 -6.02 -22.37 -5.65
C PRO A 20 -5.59 -23.77 -6.12
N ILE A 21 -4.29 -24.02 -6.17
CA ILE A 21 -3.76 -25.38 -6.35
C ILE A 21 -3.80 -26.08 -4.98
N PRO A 22 -4.50 -27.23 -4.83
CA PRO A 22 -4.70 -27.84 -3.52
C PRO A 22 -3.42 -28.29 -2.82
N SER A 23 -2.41 -28.73 -3.59
CA SER A 23 -1.09 -29.11 -3.10
C SER A 23 -0.06 -28.78 -4.16
N ALA A 24 0.89 -27.91 -3.85
CA ALA A 24 1.90 -27.40 -4.77
C ALA A 24 3.28 -27.38 -4.14
N ASP A 25 4.30 -27.47 -5.01
CA ASP A 25 5.70 -27.24 -4.67
C ASP A 25 6.16 -25.93 -5.34
N VAL A 26 6.92 -25.10 -4.61
CA VAL A 26 7.53 -23.88 -5.09
C VAL A 26 9.03 -23.94 -4.85
N MET A 27 9.82 -23.84 -5.92
CA MET A 27 11.28 -23.87 -5.89
C MET A 27 11.84 -22.47 -6.02
N ILE A 28 12.75 -22.10 -5.12
CA ILE A 28 13.36 -20.77 -5.03
C ILE A 28 14.87 -20.89 -5.26
N GLY A 29 15.40 -20.08 -6.18
CA GLY A 29 16.81 -20.01 -6.49
C GLY A 29 17.59 -19.16 -5.48
N ARG A 30 18.92 -19.28 -5.49
CA ARG A 30 19.81 -18.46 -4.64
C ARG A 30 19.76 -16.96 -4.93
N ASP A 31 19.29 -16.61 -6.12
CA ASP A 31 19.03 -15.21 -6.51
C ASP A 31 17.72 -14.64 -5.93
N GLY A 32 17.01 -15.43 -5.12
CA GLY A 32 15.74 -15.05 -4.49
C GLY A 32 14.55 -15.07 -5.43
N ARG A 33 14.68 -15.67 -6.64
CA ARG A 33 13.60 -15.78 -7.61
C ARG A 33 12.96 -17.15 -7.59
N ILE A 34 11.69 -17.19 -7.96
CA ILE A 34 10.94 -18.42 -8.18
C ILE A 34 11.46 -19.09 -9.44
N VAL A 35 11.94 -20.32 -9.31
CA VAL A 35 12.47 -21.14 -10.41
C VAL A 35 11.37 -21.99 -11.03
N ALA A 36 10.55 -22.62 -10.19
CA ALA A 36 9.47 -23.48 -10.62
C ALA A 36 8.31 -23.45 -9.62
N VAL A 37 7.11 -23.65 -10.12
CA VAL A 37 5.87 -23.77 -9.35
C VAL A 37 4.91 -24.73 -10.05
N GLY A 38 4.31 -25.63 -9.32
CA GLY A 38 3.34 -26.58 -9.87
C GLY A 38 2.76 -27.52 -8.82
N PRO A 39 1.81 -28.39 -9.22
CA PRO A 39 1.28 -29.44 -8.34
C PRO A 39 2.41 -30.26 -7.73
N THR A 40 2.25 -30.65 -6.47
CA THR A 40 3.25 -31.47 -5.76
C THR A 40 3.64 -32.71 -6.56
N GLY A 41 4.94 -32.93 -6.74
CA GLY A 41 5.50 -34.01 -7.50
C GLY A 41 5.49 -33.85 -9.02
N SER A 42 4.99 -32.70 -9.55
CA SER A 42 5.02 -32.43 -11.00
C SER A 42 6.42 -32.12 -11.56
N SER A 43 7.34 -31.74 -10.68
CA SER A 43 8.74 -31.50 -11.02
C SER A 43 9.66 -32.28 -10.08
N PRO A 44 10.78 -32.85 -10.58
CA PRO A 44 11.72 -33.53 -9.72
C PRO A 44 12.37 -32.53 -8.74
N LEU A 45 12.46 -32.93 -7.48
CA LEU A 45 13.16 -32.17 -6.47
C LEU A 45 14.68 -32.34 -6.65
N PRO A 46 15.47 -31.24 -6.63
CA PRO A 46 16.91 -31.33 -6.67
C PRO A 46 17.44 -32.08 -5.44
N PRO A 47 18.35 -33.07 -5.62
CA PRO A 47 18.93 -33.80 -4.50
C PRO A 47 19.59 -32.84 -3.48
N GLY A 48 19.23 -33.02 -2.20
CA GLY A 48 19.82 -32.22 -1.11
C GLY A 48 19.36 -30.78 -1.00
N ALA A 49 18.35 -30.32 -1.78
CA ALA A 49 17.79 -29.00 -1.63
C ALA A 49 17.08 -28.85 -0.26
N PRO A 50 17.34 -27.78 0.50
CA PRO A 50 16.60 -27.47 1.71
C PRO A 50 15.12 -27.45 1.42
N THR A 51 14.32 -28.19 2.20
CA THR A 51 12.90 -28.35 1.96
C THR A 51 12.11 -27.99 3.21
N LEU A 52 11.18 -27.03 3.08
CA LEU A 52 10.16 -26.68 4.06
C LEU A 52 8.89 -27.49 3.75
N ASP A 53 8.51 -28.41 4.63
CA ASP A 53 7.21 -29.06 4.54
C ASP A 53 6.12 -28.07 4.98
N ALA A 54 5.24 -27.74 4.04
CA ALA A 54 4.14 -26.80 4.23
C ALA A 54 2.77 -27.47 4.01
N ALA A 55 2.72 -28.82 4.18
CA ALA A 55 1.46 -29.55 4.08
C ALA A 55 0.43 -29.03 5.09
N GLY A 56 -0.80 -28.77 4.62
CA GLY A 56 -1.87 -28.20 5.44
C GLY A 56 -1.80 -26.67 5.61
N MET A 57 -0.75 -26.01 5.13
CA MET A 57 -0.62 -24.56 5.12
C MET A 57 -1.01 -23.95 3.76
N THR A 58 -1.27 -22.64 3.74
CA THR A 58 -1.59 -21.90 2.51
C THR A 58 -0.50 -20.89 2.19
N LEU A 59 0.09 -21.00 1.00
CA LEU A 59 1.08 -20.07 0.46
C LEU A 59 0.41 -19.08 -0.49
N LEU A 60 0.75 -17.81 -0.35
CA LEU A 60 0.31 -16.74 -1.24
C LEU A 60 1.42 -15.69 -1.43
N PRO A 61 1.31 -14.80 -2.44
CA PRO A 61 2.27 -13.71 -2.60
C PRO A 61 2.31 -12.83 -1.35
N GLY A 62 3.45 -12.24 -1.06
CA GLY A 62 3.57 -11.22 -0.04
C GLY A 62 2.60 -10.06 -0.31
N LEU A 63 2.01 -9.54 0.75
CA LEU A 63 1.07 -8.41 0.66
C LEU A 63 1.80 -7.14 0.24
N ILE A 64 1.10 -6.29 -0.50
CA ILE A 64 1.57 -4.99 -0.96
C ILE A 64 0.63 -3.94 -0.40
N ASP A 65 1.16 -2.99 0.36
CA ASP A 65 0.41 -1.82 0.79
C ASP A 65 0.75 -0.65 -0.14
N GLY A 66 -0.23 -0.27 -0.96
CA GLY A 66 -0.07 0.75 -2.00
C GLY A 66 -0.01 2.19 -1.49
N HIS A 67 -0.25 2.42 -0.19
CA HIS A 67 -0.32 3.77 0.36
C HIS A 67 -0.03 3.79 1.86
N VAL A 68 1.14 4.27 2.23
CA VAL A 68 1.53 4.51 3.62
C VAL A 68 2.31 5.82 3.75
N HIS A 69 2.48 6.27 4.99
CA HIS A 69 3.29 7.42 5.38
C HIS A 69 4.21 7.04 6.54
N LEU A 70 5.34 6.42 6.24
CA LEU A 70 6.24 5.82 7.23
C LEU A 70 6.83 6.84 8.21
N ALA A 71 7.17 8.03 7.74
CA ALA A 71 7.76 9.09 8.56
C ALA A 71 6.72 10.06 9.12
N TRP A 72 5.47 9.96 8.72
CA TRP A 72 4.47 10.94 9.07
C TRP A 72 3.83 10.66 10.42
N ASP A 73 3.85 11.67 11.31
CA ASP A 73 3.26 11.58 12.64
C ASP A 73 1.95 12.35 12.68
N LYS A 74 0.83 11.62 12.73
CA LYS A 74 -0.51 12.23 12.77
C LYS A 74 -0.80 12.99 14.05
N SER A 75 -0.03 12.77 15.13
CA SER A 75 -0.11 13.62 16.32
C SER A 75 0.34 15.07 16.05
N LEU A 76 1.07 15.30 14.95
CA LEU A 76 1.33 16.64 14.43
C LEU A 76 0.05 17.44 14.17
N TYR A 77 -1.05 16.80 13.72
CA TYR A 77 -2.31 17.52 13.47
C TYR A 77 -2.98 17.98 14.73
N THR A 78 -2.93 17.20 15.80
CA THR A 78 -3.37 17.64 17.13
C THR A 78 -2.44 18.74 17.65
N ALA A 79 -1.15 18.68 17.34
CA ALA A 79 -0.18 19.71 17.69
C ALA A 79 -0.31 20.97 16.80
N TYR A 80 -0.79 20.87 15.54
CA TYR A 80 -1.12 22.06 14.73
C TYR A 80 -2.27 22.89 15.33
N SER A 81 -3.20 22.23 16.00
CA SER A 81 -4.25 22.90 16.79
C SER A 81 -3.76 23.34 18.17
N SER A 82 -2.62 22.81 18.67
CA SER A 82 -2.02 23.19 19.94
C SER A 82 -1.09 24.39 19.76
N LYS A 83 -1.05 25.26 20.77
CA LYS A 83 -0.10 26.38 20.83
C LYS A 83 1.33 25.92 21.20
N ASP A 84 1.57 24.63 21.35
CA ASP A 84 2.87 24.09 21.74
C ASP A 84 3.79 23.93 20.52
N TYR A 85 4.52 25.01 20.24
CA TYR A 85 5.52 25.06 19.18
C TYR A 85 6.67 24.06 19.39
N THR A 86 7.03 23.79 20.65
CA THR A 86 8.14 22.87 20.97
C THR A 86 7.77 21.41 20.64
N ALA A 87 6.51 21.04 20.90
CA ALA A 87 6.01 19.71 20.51
C ALA A 87 6.07 19.54 18.97
N ARG A 88 5.68 20.58 18.20
CA ARG A 88 5.75 20.55 16.74
C ARG A 88 7.16 20.37 16.20
N LEU A 89 8.17 21.05 16.78
CA LEU A 89 9.56 20.89 16.38
C LEU A 89 10.10 19.49 16.66
N ARG A 90 9.78 18.91 17.82
CA ARG A 90 10.20 17.55 18.19
C ARG A 90 9.60 16.47 17.28
N LEU A 91 8.41 16.70 16.78
CA LEU A 91 7.73 15.75 15.89
C LEU A 91 8.29 15.80 14.45
N ARG A 92 8.93 16.91 14.06
CA ARG A 92 9.61 17.12 12.76
C ARG A 92 11.09 16.77 12.78
N ASP A 93 11.58 16.21 13.87
CA ASP A 93 12.96 15.72 13.97
C ASP A 93 13.15 14.54 13.01
N THR A 94 13.84 14.78 11.90
CA THR A 94 14.07 13.84 10.80
C THR A 94 14.71 12.54 11.28
N GLU A 95 15.66 12.62 12.19
CA GLU A 95 16.40 11.46 12.72
C GLU A 95 15.45 10.55 13.51
N ARG A 96 14.59 11.13 14.34
CA ARG A 96 13.58 10.36 15.09
C ARG A 96 12.51 9.77 14.18
N GLN A 97 12.08 10.52 13.17
CA GLN A 97 11.13 10.02 12.18
C GLN A 97 11.72 8.83 11.43
N LEU A 98 12.98 8.90 11.01
CA LEU A 98 13.67 7.82 10.30
C LEU A 98 13.78 6.55 11.14
N VAL A 99 14.19 6.67 12.43
CA VAL A 99 14.28 5.53 13.35
C VAL A 99 12.91 4.87 13.54
N ARG A 100 11.86 5.67 13.72
CA ARG A 100 10.48 5.15 13.83
C ARG A 100 10.01 4.50 12.53
N ALA A 101 10.29 5.11 11.38
CA ALA A 101 9.95 4.56 10.08
C ALA A 101 10.54 3.16 9.87
N GLY A 102 11.80 2.96 10.29
CA GLY A 102 12.43 1.64 10.27
C GLY A 102 11.69 0.61 11.13
N HIS A 103 11.28 0.99 12.34
CA HIS A 103 10.49 0.13 13.21
C HIS A 103 9.12 -0.23 12.59
N TYR A 104 8.39 0.75 12.03
CA TYR A 104 7.09 0.50 11.41
C TYR A 104 7.19 -0.31 10.12
N ALA A 105 8.24 -0.12 9.34
CA ALA A 105 8.53 -0.95 8.18
C ALA A 105 8.72 -2.42 8.58
N GLN A 106 9.41 -2.68 9.71
CA GLN A 106 9.57 -4.04 10.24
C GLN A 106 8.25 -4.63 10.77
N LEU A 107 7.38 -3.84 11.41
CA LEU A 107 6.05 -4.30 11.84
C LEU A 107 5.19 -4.70 10.63
N ALA A 108 5.20 -3.90 9.56
CA ALA A 108 4.52 -4.23 8.30
C ALA A 108 5.04 -5.55 7.72
N LEU A 109 6.37 -5.69 7.63
CA LEU A 109 7.00 -6.91 7.11
C LEU A 109 6.64 -8.14 7.94
N ALA A 110 6.69 -8.03 9.26
CA ALA A 110 6.32 -9.12 10.18
C ALA A 110 4.84 -9.54 10.06
N ALA A 111 3.97 -8.62 9.63
CA ALA A 111 2.57 -8.88 9.31
C ALA A 111 2.34 -9.39 7.88
N GLY A 112 3.39 -9.64 7.10
CA GLY A 112 3.29 -10.18 5.73
C GLY A 112 3.27 -9.14 4.63
N VAL A 113 3.40 -7.85 4.93
CA VAL A 113 3.51 -6.80 3.92
C VAL A 113 4.96 -6.70 3.44
N THR A 114 5.24 -7.29 2.28
CA THR A 114 6.60 -7.39 1.73
C THR A 114 7.00 -6.17 0.89
N THR A 115 6.02 -5.35 0.48
CA THR A 115 6.24 -4.13 -0.29
C THR A 115 5.34 -3.01 0.22
N LEU A 116 5.91 -1.81 0.39
CA LEU A 116 5.22 -0.58 0.77
C LEU A 116 5.45 0.50 -0.29
N ARG A 117 4.41 1.30 -0.58
CA ARG A 117 4.55 2.56 -1.30
C ARG A 117 4.33 3.72 -0.31
N ASP A 118 5.44 4.38 0.07
CA ASP A 118 5.43 5.56 0.94
C ASP A 118 5.05 6.81 0.13
N CYS A 119 3.87 7.34 0.41
CA CYS A 119 3.24 8.42 -0.36
C CYS A 119 3.53 9.81 0.19
N GLY A 120 4.55 9.92 1.01
CA GLY A 120 5.13 11.19 1.37
C GLY A 120 5.45 11.38 2.83
N ALA A 121 6.46 12.23 3.03
CA ALA A 121 6.95 12.73 4.31
C ALA A 121 7.25 14.23 4.20
N ASP A 122 7.59 14.87 5.30
CA ASP A 122 8.00 16.30 5.30
C ASP A 122 9.35 16.52 4.58
N ASP A 123 10.11 15.44 4.34
CA ASP A 123 11.45 15.46 3.74
C ASP A 123 11.72 14.24 2.86
N PHE A 124 12.98 13.94 2.60
CA PHE A 124 13.43 12.82 1.79
C PHE A 124 14.08 11.68 2.60
N SER A 125 13.92 11.65 3.92
CA SER A 125 14.58 10.69 4.81
C SER A 125 14.23 9.24 4.53
N ILE A 126 13.01 8.95 4.04
CA ILE A 126 12.57 7.59 3.70
C ILE A 126 13.40 6.98 2.57
N LEU A 127 13.97 7.79 1.68
CA LEU A 127 14.89 7.29 0.66
C LEU A 127 16.13 6.64 1.28
N ALA A 128 16.66 7.20 2.38
CA ALA A 128 17.78 6.59 3.10
C ALA A 128 17.40 5.23 3.72
N LEU A 129 16.19 5.08 4.25
CA LEU A 129 15.68 3.80 4.74
C LEU A 129 15.52 2.79 3.61
N ARG A 130 14.91 3.21 2.49
CA ARG A 130 14.79 2.39 1.27
C ARG A 130 16.14 1.85 0.84
N ASP A 131 17.11 2.74 0.72
CA ASP A 131 18.43 2.41 0.21
C ASP A 131 19.21 1.50 1.18
N ALA A 132 19.10 1.72 2.50
CA ALA A 132 19.68 0.85 3.52
C ALA A 132 19.06 -0.56 3.48
N ILE A 133 17.74 -0.68 3.27
CA ILE A 133 17.07 -1.98 3.12
C ILE A 133 17.52 -2.67 1.83
N ASN A 134 17.60 -1.95 0.72
CA ASN A 134 18.06 -2.49 -0.57
C ASN A 134 19.52 -2.92 -0.54
N ALA A 135 20.37 -2.23 0.24
CA ALA A 135 21.76 -2.60 0.46
C ALA A 135 21.94 -3.76 1.48
N GLY A 136 20.85 -4.26 2.08
CA GLY A 136 20.91 -5.31 3.10
C GLY A 136 21.44 -4.86 4.46
N GLN A 137 21.54 -3.56 4.71
CA GLN A 137 22.00 -2.99 5.99
C GLN A 137 20.91 -3.04 7.06
N CYS A 138 19.64 -3.09 6.64
CA CYS A 138 18.47 -3.22 7.50
C CYS A 138 17.53 -4.28 6.95
N ILE A 139 16.83 -5.00 7.83
CA ILE A 139 15.70 -5.85 7.44
C ILE A 139 14.45 -4.98 7.35
N GLY A 140 13.75 -5.04 6.22
CA GLY A 140 12.50 -4.31 5.98
C GLY A 140 11.82 -4.79 4.69
N PRO A 141 10.60 -4.31 4.41
CA PRO A 141 9.91 -4.55 3.14
C PRO A 141 10.61 -3.80 2.01
N ARG A 142 10.27 -4.10 0.77
CA ARG A 142 10.58 -3.23 -0.38
C ARG A 142 9.84 -1.91 -0.19
N ILE A 143 10.52 -0.79 -0.34
CA ILE A 143 9.92 0.54 -0.24
C ILE A 143 10.02 1.22 -1.60
N LEU A 144 8.89 1.77 -2.08
CA LEU A 144 8.83 2.81 -3.09
C LEU A 144 8.50 4.11 -2.39
N SER A 145 9.17 5.22 -2.68
CA SER A 145 8.90 6.49 -2.01
C SER A 145 8.84 7.66 -2.98
N GLY A 146 7.80 8.49 -2.82
CA GLY A 146 7.66 9.77 -3.51
C GLY A 146 8.43 10.91 -2.81
N GLY A 147 9.06 10.64 -1.65
CA GLY A 147 9.74 11.66 -0.88
C GLY A 147 8.78 12.76 -0.40
N ARG A 148 9.11 14.01 -0.67
CA ARG A 148 8.30 15.16 -0.25
C ARG A 148 7.20 15.47 -1.27
N PRO A 149 5.91 15.45 -0.87
CA PRO A 149 4.80 15.77 -1.76
C PRO A 149 4.82 17.23 -2.24
N ILE A 150 4.37 17.45 -3.46
CA ILE A 150 4.14 18.78 -4.04
C ILE A 150 2.71 19.20 -3.68
N THR A 151 2.54 20.36 -3.05
CA THR A 151 1.24 20.94 -2.66
C THR A 151 1.26 22.47 -2.79
N THR A 152 0.08 23.09 -2.82
CA THR A 152 -0.05 24.56 -2.84
C THR A 152 0.27 25.17 -1.48
N THR A 153 0.59 26.47 -1.46
CA THR A 153 0.65 27.26 -0.22
C THR A 153 -0.67 27.13 0.55
N ALA A 154 -0.59 26.81 1.84
CA ALA A 154 -1.73 26.53 2.71
C ALA A 154 -2.67 25.39 2.22
N GLY A 155 -2.20 24.54 1.30
CA GLY A 155 -2.89 23.36 0.83
C GLY A 155 -2.87 22.20 1.81
N HIS A 156 -3.45 21.06 1.42
CA HIS A 156 -3.39 19.85 2.22
C HIS A 156 -1.96 19.38 2.39
N ILE A 157 -1.60 18.96 3.60
CA ILE A 157 -0.25 18.57 4.05
C ILE A 157 0.85 19.62 3.77
N TYR A 158 0.47 20.88 3.58
CA TYR A 158 1.43 21.98 3.47
C TYR A 158 2.31 22.07 4.70
N SER A 159 3.61 22.15 4.49
CA SER A 159 4.59 22.39 5.56
C SER A 159 5.21 23.79 5.45
N ASP A 160 6.16 23.96 4.54
CA ASP A 160 6.91 25.21 4.30
C ASP A 160 7.28 25.36 2.80
N TRP A 161 6.76 24.48 1.97
CA TRP A 161 7.05 24.44 0.54
C TRP A 161 5.74 24.44 -0.26
N GLY A 162 5.22 25.62 -0.55
CA GLY A 162 4.09 25.84 -1.45
C GLY A 162 4.57 25.93 -2.90
N VAL A 163 3.77 25.42 -3.82
CA VAL A 163 4.02 25.41 -5.25
C VAL A 163 2.74 25.88 -5.93
N ASP A 164 2.72 27.12 -6.41
CA ASP A 164 1.49 27.84 -6.77
C ASP A 164 1.43 28.28 -8.25
N SER A 165 2.38 27.83 -9.08
CA SER A 165 2.41 28.18 -10.51
C SER A 165 3.00 27.08 -11.37
N VAL A 166 2.72 27.12 -12.66
CA VAL A 166 3.25 26.17 -13.67
C VAL A 166 4.79 26.09 -13.63
N GLU A 167 5.47 27.22 -13.49
CA GLU A 167 6.93 27.28 -13.40
C GLU A 167 7.45 26.66 -12.12
N GLU A 168 6.80 26.90 -11.01
CA GLU A 168 7.16 26.29 -9.73
C GLU A 168 6.91 24.79 -9.73
N ILE A 169 5.83 24.31 -10.36
CA ILE A 169 5.55 22.88 -10.55
C ILE A 169 6.69 22.21 -11.31
N LYS A 170 7.12 22.75 -12.45
CA LYS A 170 8.27 22.20 -13.20
C LYS A 170 9.53 22.15 -12.36
N LYS A 171 9.80 23.22 -11.59
CA LYS A 171 10.96 23.28 -10.70
C LYS A 171 10.85 22.23 -9.59
N ALA A 172 9.68 22.09 -8.98
CA ALA A 172 9.41 21.13 -7.92
C ALA A 172 9.56 19.68 -8.41
N VAL A 173 8.96 19.33 -9.56
CA VAL A 173 9.09 18.00 -10.18
C VAL A 173 10.57 17.65 -10.41
N ARG A 174 11.37 18.58 -10.97
CA ARG A 174 12.80 18.35 -11.22
C ARG A 174 13.61 18.24 -9.94
N LEU A 175 13.26 19.01 -8.92
CA LEU A 175 13.90 18.93 -7.60
C LEU A 175 13.65 17.57 -6.95
N VAL A 176 12.40 17.11 -6.96
CA VAL A 176 12.01 15.80 -6.43
C VAL A 176 12.68 14.67 -7.23
N ALA A 177 12.66 14.74 -8.56
CA ALA A 177 13.34 13.78 -9.43
C ALA A 177 14.84 13.70 -9.16
N GLY A 178 15.49 14.83 -8.88
CA GLY A 178 16.91 14.88 -8.52
C GLY A 178 17.26 14.24 -7.17
N LYS A 179 16.25 13.77 -6.41
CA LYS A 179 16.41 13.03 -5.14
C LYS A 179 16.32 11.51 -5.30
N ASP A 180 16.20 11.01 -6.53
CA ASP A 180 16.06 9.58 -6.82
C ASP A 180 14.81 8.94 -6.20
N VAL A 181 13.68 9.66 -6.29
CA VAL A 181 12.37 9.14 -5.89
C VAL A 181 11.85 8.11 -6.90
N ASP A 182 10.94 7.24 -6.46
CA ASP A 182 10.33 6.24 -7.32
C ASP A 182 9.13 6.79 -8.11
N PHE A 183 8.55 7.91 -7.66
CA PHE A 183 7.42 8.60 -8.30
C PHE A 183 7.30 10.05 -7.80
N VAL A 184 6.56 10.87 -8.52
CA VAL A 184 6.19 12.23 -8.07
C VAL A 184 4.85 12.16 -7.35
N LYS A 185 4.79 12.65 -6.11
CA LYS A 185 3.55 12.80 -5.35
C LYS A 185 3.03 14.22 -5.46
N LEU A 186 1.78 14.39 -5.92
CA LEU A 186 1.10 15.67 -6.03
C LEU A 186 -0.21 15.67 -5.22
N ILE A 187 -0.50 16.74 -4.51
CA ILE A 187 -1.72 16.90 -3.71
C ILE A 187 -2.71 17.76 -4.49
N VAL A 188 -3.66 17.13 -5.16
CA VAL A 188 -4.57 17.82 -6.10
C VAL A 188 -5.80 18.39 -5.41
N SER A 189 -6.22 17.86 -4.26
CA SER A 189 -7.36 18.40 -3.49
C SER A 189 -6.99 18.75 -2.06
N GLY A 190 -7.87 19.45 -1.36
CA GLY A 190 -7.82 19.52 0.09
C GLY A 190 -7.95 18.15 0.73
N GLY A 191 -7.70 18.03 2.03
CA GLY A 191 -7.77 16.79 2.77
C GLY A 191 -8.35 16.94 4.16
N THR A 192 -8.98 15.89 4.66
CA THR A 192 -9.71 15.89 5.95
C THR A 192 -8.79 16.03 7.17
N THR A 193 -7.49 15.78 6.99
CA THR A 193 -6.48 15.85 8.07
C THR A 193 -5.81 17.20 8.20
N THR A 194 -6.03 18.12 7.25
CA THR A 194 -5.49 19.49 7.30
C THR A 194 -6.62 20.50 7.46
N PRO A 195 -6.82 21.07 8.65
CA PRO A 195 -7.87 22.06 8.89
C PRO A 195 -7.78 23.25 7.94
N GLY A 196 -8.93 23.72 7.45
CA GLY A 196 -9.03 24.90 6.60
C GLY A 196 -8.82 24.65 5.11
N THR A 197 -8.44 23.43 4.68
CA THR A 197 -8.35 23.08 3.26
C THR A 197 -9.71 22.71 2.69
N ASN A 198 -9.93 23.00 1.40
CA ASN A 198 -11.19 22.70 0.73
C ASN A 198 -11.19 21.26 0.18
N ILE A 199 -11.98 20.38 0.80
CA ILE A 199 -12.10 18.97 0.42
C ILE A 199 -13.04 18.70 -0.75
N THR A 200 -13.72 19.72 -1.29
CA THR A 200 -14.73 19.57 -2.35
C THR A 200 -14.23 20.00 -3.73
N ARG A 201 -13.02 20.55 -3.82
CA ARG A 201 -12.46 21.09 -5.06
C ARG A 201 -10.99 20.78 -5.22
N SER A 202 -10.53 20.86 -6.46
CA SER A 202 -9.11 20.84 -6.78
C SER A 202 -8.38 22.07 -6.22
N GLN A 203 -7.12 21.87 -5.81
CA GLN A 203 -6.18 22.93 -5.43
C GLN A 203 -5.39 23.45 -6.64
N TYR A 204 -5.33 22.66 -7.70
CA TYR A 204 -4.63 22.96 -8.94
C TYR A 204 -5.59 23.01 -10.13
N SER A 205 -5.23 23.79 -11.14
CA SER A 205 -5.89 23.79 -12.45
C SER A 205 -5.47 22.54 -13.26
N LEU A 206 -6.23 22.24 -14.30
CA LEU A 206 -5.91 21.16 -15.26
C LEU A 206 -4.54 21.38 -15.94
N GLU A 207 -4.19 22.62 -16.28
CA GLU A 207 -2.91 22.99 -16.88
C GLU A 207 -1.75 22.68 -15.93
N GLU A 208 -1.88 23.00 -14.65
CA GLU A 208 -0.88 22.74 -13.64
C GLU A 208 -0.64 21.24 -13.42
N VAL A 209 -1.71 20.44 -13.33
CA VAL A 209 -1.57 18.99 -13.19
C VAL A 209 -1.00 18.36 -14.46
N ARG A 210 -1.43 18.77 -15.65
CA ARG A 210 -0.83 18.33 -16.93
C ARG A 210 0.65 18.68 -17.03
N THR A 211 1.04 19.83 -16.51
CA THR A 211 2.45 20.24 -16.48
C THR A 211 3.28 19.32 -15.58
N ALA A 212 2.76 18.97 -14.40
CA ALA A 212 3.41 18.02 -13.50
C ALA A 212 3.57 16.64 -14.16
N VAL A 213 2.50 16.13 -14.79
CA VAL A 213 2.51 14.85 -15.52
C VAL A 213 3.53 14.86 -16.65
N ALA A 214 3.48 15.86 -17.53
CA ALA A 214 4.36 15.94 -18.69
C ALA A 214 5.85 16.04 -18.31
N ASP A 215 6.20 16.82 -17.26
CA ASP A 215 7.60 16.97 -16.84
C ASP A 215 8.10 15.74 -16.10
N ALA A 216 7.26 15.10 -15.25
CA ALA A 216 7.59 13.85 -14.56
C ALA A 216 7.77 12.68 -15.56
N HIS A 217 6.85 12.49 -16.49
CA HIS A 217 6.94 11.45 -17.52
C HIS A 217 8.18 11.62 -18.40
N ARG A 218 8.53 12.87 -18.76
CA ARG A 218 9.78 13.16 -19.48
C ARG A 218 11.03 12.73 -18.71
N LEU A 219 10.96 12.70 -17.38
CA LEU A 219 12.02 12.23 -16.48
C LEU A 219 11.91 10.73 -16.14
N GLY A 220 10.92 10.02 -16.71
CA GLY A 220 10.70 8.59 -16.47
C GLY A 220 10.00 8.28 -15.15
N LEU A 221 9.40 9.27 -14.48
CA LEU A 221 8.72 9.11 -13.21
C LEU A 221 7.20 9.10 -13.38
N PRO A 222 6.47 8.15 -12.77
CA PRO A 222 5.02 8.20 -12.68
C PRO A 222 4.56 9.29 -11.71
N VAL A 223 3.32 9.77 -11.91
CA VAL A 223 2.67 10.78 -11.04
C VAL A 223 1.55 10.14 -10.25
N VAL A 224 1.63 10.23 -8.94
CA VAL A 224 0.66 9.72 -7.98
C VAL A 224 -0.01 10.91 -7.28
N VAL A 225 -1.34 10.96 -7.31
CA VAL A 225 -2.04 12.14 -6.78
C VAL A 225 -2.99 11.80 -5.64
N HIS A 226 -3.00 12.63 -4.60
CA HIS A 226 -4.10 12.69 -3.64
C HIS A 226 -5.27 13.46 -4.28
N ALA A 227 -6.41 12.79 -4.47
CA ALA A 227 -7.64 13.42 -4.96
C ALA A 227 -8.86 12.77 -4.30
N ILE A 228 -9.61 13.58 -3.53
CA ILE A 228 -10.78 13.10 -2.77
C ILE A 228 -12.11 13.69 -3.25
N SER A 229 -12.12 14.84 -3.90
CA SER A 229 -13.34 15.43 -4.47
C SER A 229 -13.62 14.87 -5.87
N THR A 230 -14.89 14.80 -6.25
CA THR A 230 -15.31 14.45 -7.62
C THR A 230 -14.64 15.36 -8.65
N ASP A 231 -14.56 16.67 -8.35
CA ASP A 231 -13.89 17.68 -9.17
C ASP A 231 -12.41 17.35 -9.40
N SER A 232 -11.64 17.10 -8.32
CA SER A 232 -10.21 16.78 -8.40
C SER A 232 -9.92 15.42 -9.06
N ILE A 233 -10.81 14.44 -8.86
CA ILE A 233 -10.71 13.12 -9.46
C ILE A 233 -10.89 13.22 -10.99
N GLY A 234 -11.92 13.94 -11.45
CA GLY A 234 -12.16 14.17 -12.86
C GLY A 234 -10.99 14.91 -13.53
N LEU A 235 -10.50 15.95 -12.88
CA LEU A 235 -9.35 16.73 -13.34
C LEU A 235 -8.07 15.87 -13.44
N ALA A 236 -7.78 15.05 -12.42
CA ALA A 236 -6.63 14.16 -12.41
C ALA A 236 -6.72 13.07 -13.50
N ALA A 237 -7.92 12.50 -13.69
CA ALA A 237 -8.18 11.52 -14.73
C ALA A 237 -7.95 12.10 -16.13
N GLU A 238 -8.42 13.34 -16.37
CA GLU A 238 -8.24 14.04 -17.65
C GLU A 238 -6.79 14.49 -17.87
N ALA A 239 -6.06 14.82 -16.80
CA ALA A 239 -4.65 15.17 -16.88
C ALA A 239 -3.75 13.97 -17.23
N GLY A 240 -4.25 12.73 -17.08
CA GLY A 240 -3.50 11.51 -17.36
C GLY A 240 -2.45 11.18 -16.31
N VAL A 241 -2.76 11.39 -15.04
CA VAL A 241 -1.90 10.94 -13.93
C VAL A 241 -1.81 9.40 -13.90
N ASP A 242 -0.78 8.83 -13.28
CA ASP A 242 -0.62 7.37 -13.25
C ASP A 242 -1.48 6.71 -12.16
N THR A 243 -1.64 7.37 -11.01
CA THR A 243 -2.46 6.84 -9.91
C THR A 243 -3.21 7.95 -9.20
N ILE A 244 -4.50 7.71 -8.94
CA ILE A 244 -5.34 8.51 -8.04
C ILE A 244 -5.49 7.76 -6.72
N GLU A 245 -5.08 8.38 -5.64
CA GLU A 245 -5.24 7.85 -4.28
C GLU A 245 -6.56 8.31 -3.66
N HIS A 246 -7.07 7.50 -2.73
CA HIS A 246 -8.36 7.65 -2.04
C HIS A 246 -9.55 7.56 -2.97
N CYS A 247 -9.60 8.35 -4.03
CA CYS A 247 -10.70 8.38 -5.00
C CYS A 247 -12.07 8.41 -4.28
N SER A 248 -12.25 9.43 -3.39
CA SER A 248 -13.33 9.42 -2.38
C SER A 248 -14.66 9.90 -2.90
N TRP A 249 -14.70 10.56 -4.06
CA TRP A 249 -15.92 11.06 -4.70
C TRP A 249 -16.71 12.04 -3.81
N ILE A 250 -16.02 12.86 -3.01
CA ILE A 250 -16.67 13.91 -2.22
C ILE A 250 -17.29 14.94 -3.16
N GLY A 251 -18.60 15.13 -3.04
CA GLY A 251 -19.35 16.07 -3.85
C GLY A 251 -19.14 17.54 -3.45
N PRO A 252 -19.84 18.47 -4.15
CA PRO A 252 -19.82 19.91 -3.81
C PRO A 252 -20.30 20.21 -2.38
N ASP A 253 -21.26 19.46 -1.88
CA ASP A 253 -21.55 19.37 -0.45
C ASP A 253 -20.62 18.30 0.15
N PRO A 254 -19.74 18.64 1.12
CA PRO A 254 -18.81 17.70 1.69
C PRO A 254 -19.44 16.50 2.40
N LYS A 255 -20.76 16.54 2.62
CA LYS A 255 -21.53 15.45 3.22
C LYS A 255 -22.08 14.45 2.18
N THR A 256 -21.84 14.68 0.91
CA THR A 256 -22.32 13.83 -0.20
C THR A 256 -21.20 13.11 -0.90
N THR A 257 -21.53 11.94 -1.44
CA THR A 257 -20.68 11.21 -2.40
C THR A 257 -21.33 11.32 -3.78
N VAL A 258 -20.58 11.83 -4.75
CA VAL A 258 -21.03 12.03 -6.13
C VAL A 258 -20.07 11.34 -7.07
N THR A 259 -20.41 10.14 -7.52
CA THR A 259 -19.65 9.37 -8.48
C THR A 259 -19.80 9.92 -9.90
N ASP A 260 -18.76 9.83 -10.72
CA ASP A 260 -18.75 10.34 -12.10
C ASP A 260 -18.21 9.27 -13.07
N LEU A 261 -19.08 8.74 -13.91
CA LEU A 261 -18.71 7.74 -14.92
C LEU A 261 -17.83 8.32 -16.02
N THR A 262 -17.96 9.61 -16.35
CA THR A 262 -17.11 10.27 -17.35
C THR A 262 -15.67 10.31 -16.89
N ALA A 263 -15.46 10.57 -15.59
CA ALA A 263 -14.13 10.49 -14.98
C ALA A 263 -13.58 9.05 -15.01
N VAL A 264 -14.41 8.03 -14.77
CA VAL A 264 -14.00 6.61 -14.86
C VAL A 264 -13.61 6.23 -16.30
N GLU A 265 -14.37 6.67 -17.29
CA GLU A 265 -14.03 6.49 -18.72
C GLU A 265 -12.70 7.15 -19.07
N ALA A 266 -12.45 8.36 -18.53
CA ALA A 266 -11.17 9.03 -18.69
C ALA A 266 -10.01 8.26 -18.04
N MET A 267 -10.22 7.71 -16.82
CA MET A 267 -9.24 6.83 -16.17
C MET A 267 -8.92 5.62 -17.04
N ALA A 268 -9.93 4.91 -17.52
CA ALA A 268 -9.74 3.72 -18.35
C ALA A 268 -9.01 4.04 -19.65
N ARG A 269 -9.38 5.12 -20.33
CA ARG A 269 -8.76 5.58 -21.58
C ARG A 269 -7.30 5.99 -21.41
N ASN A 270 -6.98 6.66 -20.31
CA ASN A 270 -5.65 7.17 -20.01
C ASN A 270 -4.78 6.19 -19.20
N GLY A 271 -5.31 4.99 -18.84
CA GLY A 271 -4.58 4.00 -18.06
C GLY A 271 -4.33 4.40 -16.60
N VAL A 272 -5.15 5.32 -16.07
CA VAL A 272 -5.06 5.78 -14.68
C VAL A 272 -5.49 4.66 -13.74
N ARG A 273 -4.72 4.42 -12.70
CA ARG A 273 -4.96 3.42 -11.67
C ARG A 273 -5.54 4.07 -10.43
N VAL A 274 -6.27 3.31 -9.62
CA VAL A 274 -6.91 3.82 -8.41
C VAL A 274 -6.39 3.04 -7.20
N ASP A 275 -5.75 3.74 -6.29
CA ASP A 275 -5.46 3.27 -4.96
C ASP A 275 -6.65 3.59 -4.04
N HIS A 276 -7.40 2.55 -3.70
CA HIS A 276 -8.50 2.72 -2.76
C HIS A 276 -7.99 2.52 -1.34
N ALA A 277 -7.58 3.63 -0.72
CA ALA A 277 -7.11 3.61 0.65
C ALA A 277 -8.25 3.20 1.62
N ILE A 278 -8.09 2.05 2.26
CA ILE A 278 -8.99 1.55 3.30
C ILE A 278 -8.30 1.63 4.65
N ILE A 279 -8.77 2.55 5.47
CA ILE A 279 -8.35 2.68 6.85
C ILE A 279 -9.24 1.77 7.70
N PRO A 280 -8.75 0.64 8.25
CA PRO A 280 -9.55 -0.27 9.04
C PRO A 280 -9.86 0.34 10.42
N ARG A 281 -11.03 0.96 10.53
CA ARG A 281 -11.52 1.61 11.75
C ARG A 281 -12.17 0.61 12.69
N PRO A 282 -12.09 0.76 14.03
CA PRO A 282 -12.71 -0.15 15.00
C PRO A 282 -14.20 -0.42 14.72
N TYR A 283 -14.97 0.59 14.39
CA TYR A 283 -16.41 0.46 14.10
C TYR A 283 -16.73 -0.40 12.85
N LEU A 284 -15.76 -0.73 12.02
CA LEU A 284 -15.92 -1.69 10.91
C LEU A 284 -15.86 -3.15 11.38
N PHE A 285 -15.57 -3.38 12.66
CA PHE A 285 -15.45 -4.70 13.29
C PHE A 285 -16.32 -4.78 14.55
N PRO A 286 -17.66 -4.66 14.43
CA PRO A 286 -18.56 -4.62 15.59
C PRO A 286 -18.58 -5.93 16.39
N ASP A 287 -18.29 -7.05 15.74
CA ASP A 287 -18.19 -8.38 16.34
C ASP A 287 -16.95 -8.58 17.25
N GLU A 288 -16.04 -7.61 17.29
CA GLU A 288 -14.85 -7.63 18.15
C GLU A 288 -15.03 -6.84 19.45
N GLY A 289 -16.26 -6.49 19.80
CA GLY A 289 -16.55 -5.71 21.02
C GLY A 289 -16.16 -4.23 20.91
N ASN A 290 -15.96 -3.74 19.70
CA ASN A 290 -15.67 -2.34 19.46
C ASN A 290 -16.90 -1.46 19.73
N PRO A 291 -16.71 -0.19 20.15
CA PRO A 291 -17.83 0.71 20.44
C PRO A 291 -18.62 1.01 19.17
N GLU A 292 -19.90 1.33 19.35
CA GLU A 292 -20.75 1.86 18.27
C GLU A 292 -20.14 3.13 17.66
N PRO A 293 -20.26 3.30 16.34
CA PRO A 293 -19.70 4.47 15.67
C PRO A 293 -20.35 5.77 16.16
N THR A 294 -19.55 6.78 16.37
CA THR A 294 -20.00 8.16 16.64
C THR A 294 -20.81 8.72 15.48
N ALA A 295 -21.43 9.89 15.62
CA ALA A 295 -22.16 10.54 14.54
C ALA A 295 -21.28 10.86 13.33
N GLU A 296 -20.03 11.28 13.56
CA GLU A 296 -19.04 11.54 12.52
C GLU A 296 -18.62 10.24 11.81
N GLU A 297 -18.33 9.18 12.56
CA GLU A 297 -17.95 7.87 12.00
C GLU A 297 -19.11 7.22 11.23
N ARG A 298 -20.37 7.41 11.64
CA ARG A 298 -21.54 6.99 10.87
C ARG A 298 -21.65 7.75 9.55
N TRP A 299 -21.32 9.03 9.53
CA TRP A 299 -21.28 9.79 8.29
C TRP A 299 -20.22 9.21 7.33
N TRP A 300 -18.99 8.95 7.80
CA TRP A 300 -17.94 8.30 7.01
C TRP A 300 -18.39 6.93 6.49
N LEU A 301 -18.98 6.10 7.34
CA LEU A 301 -19.49 4.79 6.95
C LEU A 301 -20.53 4.88 5.84
N ASN A 302 -21.42 5.88 5.90
CA ASN A 302 -22.43 6.08 4.86
C ASN A 302 -21.80 6.48 3.51
N MET A 303 -20.76 7.29 3.52
CA MET A 303 -20.00 7.59 2.30
C MET A 303 -19.31 6.35 1.74
N LEU A 304 -18.71 5.53 2.58
CA LEU A 304 -18.07 4.28 2.18
C LEU A 304 -19.08 3.31 1.52
N LYS A 305 -20.31 3.23 2.03
CA LYS A 305 -21.38 2.38 1.43
C LYS A 305 -21.73 2.77 -0.02
N VAL A 306 -21.53 4.02 -0.43
CA VAL A 306 -21.67 4.46 -1.82
C VAL A 306 -20.41 4.16 -2.63
N ARG A 307 -19.24 4.40 -2.05
CA ARG A 307 -17.94 4.23 -2.72
C ARG A 307 -17.62 2.77 -3.05
N TRP A 308 -17.87 1.85 -2.11
CA TRP A 308 -17.48 0.45 -2.26
C TRP A 308 -18.14 -0.26 -3.45
N PRO A 309 -19.46 -0.15 -3.67
CA PRO A 309 -20.06 -0.70 -4.90
C PRO A 309 -19.48 -0.09 -6.18
N PHE A 310 -19.10 1.19 -6.15
CA PHE A 310 -18.53 1.88 -7.29
C PHE A 310 -17.13 1.40 -7.67
N LEU A 311 -16.40 0.75 -6.76
CA LEU A 311 -15.14 0.07 -7.07
C LEU A 311 -15.33 -1.04 -8.11
N HIS A 312 -16.43 -1.80 -8.02
CA HIS A 312 -16.77 -2.83 -9.00
C HIS A 312 -17.02 -2.20 -10.37
N THR A 313 -17.78 -1.10 -10.43
CA THR A 313 -18.02 -0.36 -11.68
C THR A 313 -16.71 0.13 -12.30
N MET A 314 -15.79 0.70 -11.52
CA MET A 314 -14.47 1.12 -12.04
C MET A 314 -13.69 -0.07 -12.63
N ARG A 315 -13.67 -1.21 -11.93
CA ARG A 315 -13.00 -2.44 -12.43
C ARG A 315 -13.65 -2.98 -13.70
N GLU A 316 -14.97 -2.98 -13.81
CA GLU A 316 -15.74 -3.38 -15.02
C GLU A 316 -15.43 -2.49 -16.22
N GLN A 317 -15.14 -1.21 -15.98
CA GLN A 317 -14.68 -0.27 -17.01
C GLN A 317 -13.17 -0.41 -17.35
N GLY A 318 -12.46 -1.35 -16.74
CA GLY A 318 -11.05 -1.63 -17.01
C GLY A 318 -10.05 -0.81 -16.19
N VAL A 319 -10.51 -0.06 -15.20
CA VAL A 319 -9.63 0.67 -14.28
C VAL A 319 -8.97 -0.33 -13.32
N ILE A 320 -7.65 -0.29 -13.22
CA ILE A 320 -6.92 -1.07 -12.21
C ILE A 320 -7.17 -0.43 -10.84
N VAL A 321 -7.88 -1.16 -9.98
CA VAL A 321 -8.09 -0.79 -8.58
C VAL A 321 -7.22 -1.66 -7.70
N PHE A 322 -6.55 -1.08 -6.73
CA PHE A 322 -5.72 -1.80 -5.76
C PHE A 322 -5.84 -1.19 -4.36
N LEU A 323 -5.23 -1.82 -3.37
CA LEU A 323 -5.43 -1.51 -1.98
C LEU A 323 -4.21 -0.83 -1.35
N GLY A 324 -4.46 0.23 -0.58
CA GLY A 324 -3.57 0.84 0.39
C GLY A 324 -4.27 1.04 1.73
N THR A 325 -3.54 1.31 2.79
CA THR A 325 -4.11 1.55 4.13
C THR A 325 -4.11 3.01 4.55
N ASP A 326 -3.33 3.85 3.89
CA ASP A 326 -3.03 5.21 4.35
C ASP A 326 -2.49 5.22 5.80
N ALA A 327 -1.75 4.16 6.17
CA ALA A 327 -1.17 4.01 7.49
C ALA A 327 -0.12 5.08 7.75
N ALA A 328 -0.15 5.64 8.95
CA ALA A 328 0.83 6.61 9.43
C ALA A 328 0.96 6.49 10.94
N PHE A 329 1.96 7.15 11.53
CA PHE A 329 2.18 7.13 12.97
C PHE A 329 1.17 8.00 13.74
N GLY A 330 0.87 7.61 14.98
CA GLY A 330 0.08 8.37 15.95
C GLY A 330 -1.43 8.12 15.92
N PRO A 331 -2.13 8.41 17.02
CA PRO A 331 -3.57 8.26 17.10
C PRO A 331 -4.27 9.32 16.26
N TRP A 332 -5.35 8.93 15.59
CA TRP A 332 -6.25 9.89 14.98
C TRP A 332 -6.95 10.72 16.06
N PRO A 333 -7.13 12.05 15.87
CA PRO A 333 -7.87 12.88 16.83
C PRO A 333 -9.23 12.26 17.17
N GLY A 334 -9.49 12.02 18.45
CA GLY A 334 -10.74 11.45 18.94
C GLY A 334 -10.87 9.92 18.87
N THR A 335 -9.84 9.19 18.43
CA THR A 335 -9.84 7.71 18.44
C THR A 335 -8.69 7.15 19.27
N ALA A 336 -8.95 6.02 19.96
CA ALA A 336 -7.92 5.35 20.75
C ALA A 336 -6.85 4.64 19.90
N CYS A 337 -7.13 4.38 18.62
CA CYS A 337 -6.27 3.59 17.73
C CYS A 337 -6.28 4.18 16.32
N TRP A 338 -5.09 4.33 15.74
CA TRP A 338 -4.90 4.40 14.29
C TRP A 338 -4.54 3.00 13.77
N PRO A 339 -4.92 2.63 12.53
CA PRO A 339 -4.37 1.41 11.93
C PRO A 339 -2.85 1.51 11.93
N GLY A 340 -2.23 0.57 12.60
CA GLY A 340 -0.80 0.39 12.52
C GLY A 340 -0.42 -0.15 11.13
N PHE A 341 0.85 -0.12 10.81
CA PHE A 341 1.36 -0.64 9.54
C PHE A 341 1.16 -2.17 9.36
N GLN A 342 0.74 -2.88 10.40
CA GLN A 342 0.38 -4.30 10.38
C GLN A 342 -1.10 -4.57 10.02
N GLU A 343 -1.91 -3.55 9.75
CA GLU A 343 -3.37 -3.68 9.61
C GLU A 343 -3.84 -3.99 8.17
N MET A 344 -2.93 -4.28 7.23
CA MET A 344 -3.29 -4.61 5.85
C MET A 344 -4.27 -5.79 5.76
N ALA A 345 -4.11 -6.82 6.61
CA ALA A 345 -5.04 -7.93 6.68
C ALA A 345 -6.47 -7.50 7.03
N ARG A 346 -6.62 -6.49 7.92
CA ARG A 346 -7.92 -5.91 8.26
C ARG A 346 -8.50 -5.09 7.12
N ALA A 347 -7.67 -4.36 6.36
CA ALA A 347 -8.14 -3.64 5.19
C ALA A 347 -8.68 -4.60 4.12
N ILE A 348 -8.02 -5.74 3.90
CA ILE A 348 -8.52 -6.82 3.03
C ILE A 348 -9.85 -7.37 3.56
N GLU A 349 -9.97 -7.59 4.87
CA GLU A 349 -11.20 -8.08 5.49
C GLU A 349 -12.37 -7.09 5.32
N VAL A 350 -12.12 -5.78 5.37
CA VAL A 350 -13.14 -4.75 5.09
C VAL A 350 -13.70 -4.90 3.67
N LEU A 351 -12.85 -5.19 2.67
CA LEU A 351 -13.33 -5.45 1.30
C LEU A 351 -14.30 -6.62 1.24
N VAL A 352 -14.02 -7.70 1.96
CA VAL A 352 -14.88 -8.89 1.99
C VAL A 352 -16.18 -8.62 2.77
N ARG A 353 -16.08 -7.99 3.94
CA ARG A 353 -17.23 -7.77 4.83
C ARG A 353 -18.19 -6.70 4.32
N TRP A 354 -17.67 -5.63 3.74
CA TRP A 354 -18.44 -4.41 3.48
C TRP A 354 -18.54 -4.03 2.02
N ALA A 355 -17.56 -4.41 1.19
CA ALA A 355 -17.48 -4.04 -0.21
C ALA A 355 -17.85 -5.17 -1.19
N ALA A 356 -18.38 -6.28 -0.67
CA ALA A 356 -18.83 -7.45 -1.43
C ALA A 356 -17.78 -8.09 -2.36
N PHE A 357 -16.49 -7.94 -2.05
CA PHE A 357 -15.45 -8.66 -2.76
C PHE A 357 -15.39 -10.12 -2.30
N SER A 358 -15.13 -11.04 -3.23
CA SER A 358 -14.75 -12.41 -2.85
C SER A 358 -13.41 -12.39 -2.08
N PRO A 359 -13.14 -13.34 -1.16
CA PRO A 359 -11.83 -13.44 -0.51
C PRO A 359 -10.66 -13.47 -1.50
N MET A 360 -10.81 -14.17 -2.64
CA MET A 360 -9.79 -14.24 -3.68
C MET A 360 -9.55 -12.86 -4.32
N ASP A 361 -10.62 -12.14 -4.69
CA ASP A 361 -10.46 -10.82 -5.30
C ASP A 361 -9.88 -9.81 -4.32
N ALA A 362 -10.29 -9.83 -3.05
CA ALA A 362 -9.74 -8.96 -2.02
C ALA A 362 -8.23 -9.21 -1.81
N ILE A 363 -7.79 -10.47 -1.83
CA ILE A 363 -6.36 -10.83 -1.78
C ILE A 363 -5.63 -10.30 -3.03
N ARG A 364 -6.22 -10.41 -4.22
CA ARG A 364 -5.63 -9.90 -5.46
C ARG A 364 -5.44 -8.39 -5.43
N LEU A 365 -6.38 -7.62 -4.86
CA LEU A 365 -6.26 -6.17 -4.71
C LEU A 365 -5.06 -5.76 -3.82
N ALA A 366 -4.58 -6.66 -2.96
CA ALA A 366 -3.44 -6.47 -2.08
C ALA A 366 -2.17 -7.23 -2.54
N THR A 367 -2.19 -7.87 -3.72
CA THR A 367 -1.07 -8.64 -4.26
C THR A 367 -0.87 -8.34 -5.74
N GLY A 368 -1.40 -9.13 -6.65
CA GLY A 368 -1.21 -8.99 -8.11
C GLY A 368 -1.71 -7.65 -8.67
N GLU A 369 -2.90 -7.21 -8.28
CA GLU A 369 -3.43 -5.91 -8.73
C GLU A 369 -2.67 -4.75 -8.08
N ALA A 370 -2.24 -4.87 -6.81
CA ALA A 370 -1.39 -3.86 -6.20
C ALA A 370 -0.04 -3.77 -6.91
N ALA A 371 0.58 -4.90 -7.27
CA ALA A 371 1.81 -4.91 -8.05
C ALA A 371 1.65 -4.20 -9.40
N ARG A 372 0.53 -4.43 -10.11
CA ARG A 372 0.17 -3.70 -11.34
C ARG A 372 -0.05 -2.21 -11.06
N GLY A 373 -0.75 -1.93 -9.95
CA GLY A 373 -1.04 -0.57 -9.50
C GLY A 373 0.21 0.28 -9.27
N ILE A 374 1.27 -0.32 -8.73
CA ILE A 374 2.54 0.37 -8.44
C ILE A 374 3.63 0.13 -9.50
N GLY A 375 3.32 -0.58 -10.62
CA GLY A 375 4.25 -0.81 -11.73
C GLY A 375 5.31 -1.88 -11.49
N LEU A 376 5.11 -2.80 -10.53
CA LEU A 376 6.05 -3.88 -10.20
C LEU A 376 5.53 -5.29 -10.56
N ASP A 377 4.50 -5.40 -11.36
CA ASP A 377 3.85 -6.69 -11.69
C ASP A 377 4.75 -7.67 -12.44
N ARG A 378 5.84 -7.22 -13.07
CA ARG A 378 6.84 -8.10 -13.67
C ARG A 378 7.77 -8.74 -12.63
N GLU A 379 7.90 -8.15 -11.45
CA GLU A 379 8.84 -8.56 -10.42
C GLU A 379 8.18 -9.29 -9.24
N ILE A 380 6.97 -8.85 -8.82
CA ILE A 380 6.30 -9.30 -7.59
C ILE A 380 4.78 -9.47 -7.78
N GLY A 381 4.07 -9.78 -6.71
CA GLY A 381 2.61 -9.78 -6.61
C GLY A 381 1.93 -11.07 -7.04
N THR A 382 2.63 -11.99 -7.72
CA THR A 382 2.14 -13.31 -8.09
C THR A 382 3.25 -14.36 -7.97
N ILE A 383 2.87 -15.63 -7.75
CA ILE A 383 3.83 -16.73 -7.62
C ILE A 383 3.99 -17.39 -8.99
N GLN A 384 4.98 -16.90 -9.75
CA GLN A 384 5.30 -17.34 -11.11
C GLN A 384 6.81 -17.46 -11.30
N PRO A 385 7.29 -18.41 -12.14
CA PRO A 385 8.71 -18.48 -12.47
C PRO A 385 9.27 -17.15 -12.97
N GLY A 386 10.48 -16.81 -12.51
CA GLY A 386 11.19 -15.57 -12.81
C GLY A 386 10.89 -14.41 -11.88
N LYS A 387 9.77 -14.41 -11.16
CA LYS A 387 9.45 -13.36 -10.18
C LYS A 387 10.20 -13.56 -8.86
N ARG A 388 10.33 -12.49 -8.08
CA ARG A 388 10.91 -12.53 -6.74
C ARG A 388 10.04 -13.37 -5.81
N ALA A 389 10.66 -14.13 -4.96
CA ALA A 389 9.99 -14.96 -3.97
C ALA A 389 9.65 -14.12 -2.72
N ASP A 390 8.77 -13.13 -2.91
CA ASP A 390 8.12 -12.37 -1.84
C ASP A 390 6.83 -13.12 -1.52
N LEU A 391 6.83 -13.89 -0.41
CA LEU A 391 5.82 -14.90 -0.11
C LEU A 391 5.40 -14.84 1.35
N ILE A 392 4.13 -15.19 1.62
CA ILE A 392 3.65 -15.43 2.99
C ILE A 392 3.01 -16.82 3.10
N LEU A 393 3.26 -17.46 4.23
CA LEU A 393 2.69 -18.77 4.56
C LEU A 393 1.75 -18.63 5.76
N LEU A 394 0.51 -19.13 5.60
CA LEU A 394 -0.54 -19.08 6.61
C LEU A 394 -0.83 -20.50 7.10
N ALA A 395 -1.12 -20.64 8.39
CA ALA A 395 -1.56 -21.91 8.98
C ALA A 395 -2.99 -22.31 8.57
N ARG A 396 -3.80 -21.35 8.08
CA ARG A 396 -5.22 -21.57 7.70
C ARG A 396 -5.49 -21.01 6.31
N ASP A 397 -6.57 -21.51 5.67
CA ASP A 397 -7.01 -21.08 4.35
C ASP A 397 -7.77 -19.72 4.43
N PRO A 398 -7.22 -18.62 3.86
CA PRO A 398 -7.87 -17.32 3.87
C PRO A 398 -9.10 -17.23 2.96
N LEU A 399 -9.31 -18.21 2.06
CA LEU A 399 -10.52 -18.28 1.25
C LEU A 399 -11.71 -18.86 2.01
N GLN A 400 -11.46 -19.62 3.10
CA GLN A 400 -12.50 -20.08 4.03
C GLN A 400 -12.76 -19.06 5.14
N ASP A 401 -11.70 -18.42 5.65
CA ASP A 401 -11.79 -17.37 6.66
C ASP A 401 -10.71 -16.32 6.39
N ILE A 402 -11.11 -15.18 5.84
CA ILE A 402 -10.19 -14.10 5.48
C ILE A 402 -9.36 -13.59 6.66
N ARG A 403 -9.83 -13.78 7.91
CA ARG A 403 -9.10 -13.44 9.14
C ARG A 403 -7.83 -14.25 9.34
N ALA A 404 -7.65 -15.35 8.57
CA ALA A 404 -6.39 -16.10 8.56
C ALA A 404 -5.19 -15.20 8.19
N LEU A 405 -5.40 -14.16 7.37
CA LEU A 405 -4.37 -13.18 7.01
C LEU A 405 -3.83 -12.38 8.20
N ARG A 406 -4.56 -12.30 9.31
CA ARG A 406 -4.10 -11.62 10.54
C ARG A 406 -2.99 -12.39 11.30
N GLN A 407 -2.73 -13.66 10.91
CA GLN A 407 -1.80 -14.55 11.59
C GLN A 407 -0.86 -15.20 10.57
N VAL A 408 0.11 -14.42 10.10
CA VAL A 408 1.11 -14.90 9.15
C VAL A 408 2.12 -15.78 9.91
N ALA A 409 2.31 -17.01 9.45
CA ALA A 409 3.23 -17.95 10.06
C ALA A 409 4.68 -17.66 9.65
N LEU A 410 4.94 -17.51 8.34
CA LEU A 410 6.26 -17.22 7.80
C LEU A 410 6.14 -16.13 6.72
N VAL A 411 7.16 -15.27 6.66
CA VAL A 411 7.31 -14.24 5.63
C VAL A 411 8.66 -14.42 4.94
N PHE A 412 8.62 -14.53 3.63
CA PHE A 412 9.82 -14.54 2.79
C PHE A 412 9.88 -13.27 1.96
N ARG A 413 11.05 -12.65 1.92
CA ARG A 413 11.36 -11.54 1.02
C ARG A 413 12.59 -11.89 0.20
N ASP A 414 12.50 -11.77 -1.13
CA ASP A 414 13.57 -12.18 -2.04
C ASP A 414 14.09 -13.61 -1.72
N GLY A 415 13.16 -14.54 -1.41
CA GLY A 415 13.43 -15.92 -1.09
C GLY A 415 14.06 -16.20 0.29
N ARG A 416 14.32 -15.18 1.08
CA ARG A 416 14.87 -15.30 2.44
C ARG A 416 13.77 -15.23 3.47
N LEU A 417 13.81 -16.11 4.47
CA LEU A 417 12.92 -16.02 5.63
C LEU A 417 13.29 -14.76 6.43
N VAL A 418 12.37 -13.81 6.56
CA VAL A 418 12.58 -12.51 7.22
C VAL A 418 11.70 -12.31 8.45
N ALA A 419 10.60 -13.07 8.57
CA ALA A 419 9.78 -13.04 9.79
C ALA A 419 9.10 -14.39 10.03
N ARG A 420 8.86 -14.69 11.31
CA ARG A 420 8.15 -15.87 11.79
C ARG A 420 7.20 -15.47 12.91
N GLN A 421 5.92 -15.85 12.80
CA GLN A 421 4.89 -15.61 13.81
C GLN A 421 4.86 -14.14 14.31
N GLY A 422 4.92 -13.19 13.39
CA GLY A 422 4.88 -11.76 13.70
C GLY A 422 6.18 -11.16 14.25
N GLN A 423 7.30 -11.89 14.23
CA GLN A 423 8.60 -11.44 14.70
C GLN A 423 9.66 -11.48 13.59
N ILE A 424 10.47 -10.43 13.51
CA ILE A 424 11.58 -10.36 12.56
C ILE A 424 12.67 -11.38 12.95
N VAL A 425 13.22 -12.07 11.92
CA VAL A 425 14.29 -13.03 12.04
C VAL A 425 15.57 -12.40 11.48
N LEU A 426 16.60 -12.23 12.34
CA LEU A 426 17.83 -11.52 11.97
C LEU A 426 18.81 -12.38 11.15
N ASP A 427 18.90 -13.69 11.40
CA ASP A 427 19.96 -14.56 10.88
C ASP A 427 19.50 -15.55 9.79
N GLY A 428 18.49 -15.17 9.03
CA GLY A 428 17.98 -16.04 7.95
C GLY A 428 17.45 -17.39 8.43
N GLY A 429 17.07 -17.51 9.69
CA GLY A 429 16.57 -18.65 10.49
C GLY A 429 15.90 -19.84 9.80
N LEU A 430 16.31 -20.12 8.55
CA LEU A 430 15.76 -21.20 7.74
C LEU A 430 15.97 -22.55 8.42
N ASP A 431 17.16 -22.81 8.98
CA ASP A 431 17.48 -24.07 9.67
C ASP A 431 16.57 -24.28 10.89
N ALA A 432 16.27 -23.22 11.64
CA ALA A 432 15.35 -23.27 12.77
C ALA A 432 13.87 -23.42 12.31
N ALA A 433 13.51 -22.90 11.13
CA ALA A 433 12.19 -23.09 10.55
C ALA A 433 12.01 -24.50 9.97
N LEU A 434 13.07 -25.08 9.40
CA LEU A 434 13.09 -26.46 8.88
C LEU A 434 13.04 -27.50 10.01
N ALA A 435 13.51 -27.17 11.22
CA ALA A 435 13.56 -28.08 12.36
C ALA A 435 12.29 -28.08 13.23
N GLY A 436 11.33 -27.20 12.99
CA GLY A 436 10.20 -26.95 13.90
C GLY A 436 8.82 -26.78 13.25
N CYS A 437 8.63 -27.28 12.02
CA CYS A 437 7.30 -27.41 11.37
C CYS A 437 6.83 -28.85 11.43
#